data_638a139407e093da41afda219dca039a
#
_entry.id   638a139407e093da41afda219dca039a
#
_cell.length_a   1.000
_cell.length_b   1.000
_cell.length_c   1.000
_cell.angle_alpha   90.00
_cell.angle_beta   90.00
_cell.angle_gamma   90.00
#
_symmetry.space_group_name_H-M   'P 1'
#
loop_
_entity.id
_entity.type
_entity.pdbx_description
1 polymer ?
#
loop_
_entity_poly.entity_id
_entity_poly.type
_entity_poly.pdbx_seq_one_letter_code
_entity_poly.pdbx_strand_id
1 'polypeptide(L)'
;MLKTRHRTSQKLLLIGFCAVSICASTASLAADANNGKILANRWCSTCHVVARDQKLAIDQAPPFASLAKLPGFDASKLALLLFKPHPNMPSLSLSRAEIADIAGYIATLK
;
A
#
# COMPACT_ATOMS: atom_id res chain seq x y z
N MET A 1 27.33 -73.87 -29.69
CA MET A 1 26.07 -73.20 -29.36
C MET A 1 26.34 -72.04 -28.38
N LEU A 2 26.62 -70.85 -28.86
CA LEU A 2 26.84 -69.69 -28.02
C LEU A 2 25.67 -68.71 -28.19
N LYS A 3 24.91 -68.56 -27.15
CA LYS A 3 23.73 -67.70 -27.08
C LYS A 3 24.15 -66.30 -26.68
N THR A 4 24.32 -65.41 -27.66
CA THR A 4 24.66 -64.01 -27.45
C THR A 4 23.46 -63.29 -26.89
N ARG A 5 23.52 -62.85 -25.62
CA ARG A 5 22.56 -61.99 -25.02
C ARG A 5 22.86 -60.51 -25.36
N HIS A 6 22.08 -59.92 -26.26
CA HIS A 6 22.06 -58.50 -26.49
C HIS A 6 21.46 -57.82 -25.26
N ARG A 7 22.28 -57.14 -24.48
CA ARG A 7 21.86 -56.18 -23.50
C ARG A 7 21.59 -54.85 -24.21
N THR A 8 20.36 -54.59 -24.51
CA THR A 8 19.90 -53.26 -24.90
C THR A 8 19.98 -52.33 -23.71
N SER A 9 20.98 -51.47 -23.74
CA SER A 9 21.13 -50.39 -22.77
C SER A 9 20.06 -49.32 -23.06
N GLN A 10 18.95 -49.36 -22.32
CA GLN A 10 17.98 -48.29 -22.31
C GLN A 10 18.60 -47.10 -21.56
N LYS A 11 19.12 -46.14 -22.32
CA LYS A 11 19.49 -44.83 -21.81
C LYS A 11 18.20 -44.10 -21.52
N LEU A 12 17.84 -44.05 -20.24
CA LEU A 12 16.74 -43.23 -19.73
C LEU A 12 17.17 -41.75 -19.85
N LEU A 13 16.66 -41.09 -20.88
CA LEU A 13 16.74 -39.62 -21.01
C LEU A 13 15.82 -39.02 -19.99
N LEU A 14 16.36 -38.63 -18.83
CA LEU A 14 15.68 -37.78 -17.88
C LEU A 14 15.67 -36.37 -18.47
N ILE A 15 14.60 -36.03 -19.17
CA ILE A 15 14.29 -34.66 -19.57
C ILE A 15 13.83 -33.94 -18.30
N GLY A 16 14.78 -33.22 -17.70
CA GLY A 16 14.48 -32.32 -16.60
C GLY A 16 13.58 -31.19 -17.07
N PHE A 17 12.31 -31.28 -16.74
CA PHE A 17 11.33 -30.18 -16.94
C PHE A 17 11.62 -29.11 -15.89
N CYS A 18 12.48 -28.15 -16.26
CA CYS A 18 12.73 -26.97 -15.45
C CYS A 18 11.49 -26.09 -15.54
N ALA A 19 10.57 -26.27 -14.60
CA ALA A 19 9.43 -25.37 -14.42
C ALA A 19 9.97 -24.00 -14.00
N VAL A 20 10.11 -23.09 -14.95
CA VAL A 20 10.39 -21.68 -14.68
C VAL A 20 9.14 -21.09 -14.05
N SER A 21 9.10 -21.08 -12.71
CA SER A 21 8.09 -20.33 -11.95
C SER A 21 8.34 -18.85 -12.18
N ILE A 22 7.57 -18.26 -13.10
CA ILE A 22 7.51 -16.82 -13.27
C ILE A 22 6.77 -16.28 -12.04
N CYS A 23 7.52 -15.91 -11.00
CA CYS A 23 6.98 -15.09 -9.92
C CYS A 23 6.62 -13.73 -10.52
N ALA A 24 5.35 -13.54 -10.87
CA ALA A 24 4.82 -12.25 -11.19
C ALA A 24 4.90 -11.42 -9.89
N SER A 25 5.98 -10.67 -9.74
CA SER A 25 6.11 -9.68 -8.69
C SER A 25 5.05 -8.61 -8.95
N THR A 26 3.92 -8.69 -8.27
CA THR A 26 3.00 -7.57 -8.19
C THR A 26 3.73 -6.46 -7.48
N ALA A 27 4.20 -5.47 -8.22
CA ALA A 27 4.74 -4.25 -7.67
C ALA A 27 3.62 -3.60 -6.85
N SER A 28 3.63 -3.83 -5.54
CA SER A 28 2.84 -3.04 -4.61
C SER A 28 3.41 -1.63 -4.68
N LEU A 29 2.69 -0.71 -5.29
CA LEU A 29 3.06 0.69 -5.26
C LEU A 29 3.07 1.11 -3.79
N ALA A 30 4.25 1.38 -3.27
CA ALA A 30 4.39 1.95 -1.94
C ALA A 30 3.70 3.32 -1.93
N ALA A 31 3.01 3.64 -0.83
CA ALA A 31 2.37 4.94 -0.67
C ALA A 31 3.40 6.07 -0.76
N ASP A 32 3.11 7.09 -1.56
CA ASP A 32 3.95 8.29 -1.70
C ASP A 32 3.52 9.35 -0.67
N ALA A 33 4.26 9.43 0.42
CA ALA A 33 4.00 10.40 1.49
C ALA A 33 4.16 11.86 1.03
N ASN A 34 4.98 12.15 0.02
CA ASN A 34 5.11 13.51 -0.52
C ASN A 34 3.85 13.90 -1.29
N ASN A 35 3.36 13.02 -2.15
CA ASN A 35 2.07 13.22 -2.81
C ASN A 35 0.93 13.32 -1.79
N GLY A 36 0.96 12.46 -0.77
CA GLY A 36 0.01 12.50 0.36
C GLY A 36 -0.02 13.85 1.07
N LYS A 37 1.14 14.48 1.28
CA LYS A 37 1.23 15.85 1.84
C LYS A 37 0.57 16.88 0.93
N ILE A 38 0.80 16.81 -0.37
CA ILE A 38 0.20 17.72 -1.35
C ILE A 38 -1.32 17.58 -1.35
N LEU A 39 -1.82 16.35 -1.38
CA LEU A 39 -3.25 16.06 -1.34
C LEU A 39 -3.89 16.51 -0.03
N ALA A 40 -3.25 16.25 1.12
CA ALA A 40 -3.71 16.69 2.42
C ALA A 40 -3.83 18.22 2.51
N ASN A 41 -2.83 18.95 2.02
CA ASN A 41 -2.90 20.40 1.95
C ASN A 41 -4.04 20.89 1.07
N ARG A 42 -4.27 20.23 -0.05
CA ARG A 42 -5.32 20.63 -1.01
C ARG A 42 -6.73 20.35 -0.50
N TRP A 43 -6.97 19.20 0.13
CA TRP A 43 -8.30 18.71 0.41
C TRP A 43 -8.69 18.73 1.89
N CYS A 44 -7.72 18.70 2.80
CA CYS A 44 -7.97 18.48 4.23
C CYS A 44 -7.63 19.69 5.08
N SER A 45 -6.78 20.61 4.61
CA SER A 45 -6.23 21.70 5.41
C SER A 45 -7.26 22.76 5.85
N THR A 46 -8.41 22.81 5.19
CA THR A 46 -9.49 23.72 5.62
C THR A 46 -10.03 23.33 6.99
N CYS A 47 -10.19 22.02 7.26
CA CYS A 47 -10.79 21.52 8.50
C CYS A 47 -9.76 20.91 9.44
N HIS A 48 -8.69 20.31 8.93
CA HIS A 48 -7.64 19.67 9.72
C HIS A 48 -6.36 20.50 9.73
N VAL A 49 -5.64 20.47 10.85
CA VAL A 49 -4.23 20.86 10.86
C VAL A 49 -3.44 19.68 10.26
N VAL A 50 -3.01 19.84 9.02
CA VAL A 50 -2.36 18.78 8.24
C VAL A 50 -0.84 18.83 8.30
N ALA A 51 -0.25 19.95 8.68
CA ALA A 51 1.18 20.16 8.74
C ALA A 51 1.59 20.86 10.05
N ARG A 52 2.83 20.66 10.49
CA ARG A 52 3.33 21.23 11.76
C ARG A 52 3.44 22.75 11.74
N ASP A 53 3.64 23.35 10.59
CA ASP A 53 3.72 24.79 10.35
C ASP A 53 2.35 25.45 10.14
N GLN A 54 1.30 24.67 9.92
CA GLN A 54 -0.07 25.16 9.85
C GLN A 54 -0.59 25.50 11.24
N LYS A 55 -0.98 26.74 11.45
CA LYS A 55 -1.39 27.24 12.79
C LYS A 55 -2.88 27.11 13.05
N LEU A 56 -3.70 27.19 12.02
CA LEU A 56 -5.16 27.22 12.13
C LEU A 56 -5.82 26.34 11.08
N ALA A 57 -6.91 25.72 11.48
CA ALA A 57 -7.92 25.15 10.60
C ALA A 57 -9.29 25.72 11.04
N ILE A 58 -10.24 25.79 10.13
CA ILE A 58 -11.55 26.44 10.38
C ILE A 58 -12.40 25.59 11.31
N ASP A 59 -12.23 24.26 11.26
CA ASP A 59 -13.02 23.31 12.02
C ASP A 59 -12.20 22.69 13.17
N GLN A 60 -12.89 22.09 14.14
CA GLN A 60 -12.28 21.37 15.25
C GLN A 60 -11.98 19.89 14.91
N ALA A 61 -11.69 19.63 13.63
CA ALA A 61 -11.30 18.29 13.21
C ALA A 61 -9.93 17.90 13.81
N PRO A 62 -9.71 16.62 14.15
CA PRO A 62 -8.47 16.18 14.77
C PRO A 62 -7.24 16.52 13.89
N PRO A 63 -6.19 17.13 14.47
CA PRO A 63 -4.94 17.33 13.76
C PRO A 63 -4.34 16.00 13.27
N PHE A 64 -3.76 15.98 12.10
CA PHE A 64 -3.12 14.76 11.54
C PHE A 64 -2.02 14.20 12.45
N ALA A 65 -1.23 15.06 13.09
CA ALA A 65 -0.24 14.62 14.05
C ALA A 65 -0.85 13.93 15.29
N SER A 66 -2.06 14.29 15.69
CA SER A 66 -2.77 13.61 16.77
C SER A 66 -3.28 12.25 16.32
N LEU A 67 -3.79 12.13 15.09
CA LEU A 67 -4.21 10.87 14.51
C LEU A 67 -3.04 9.89 14.40
N ALA A 68 -1.88 10.37 13.95
CA ALA A 68 -0.66 9.56 13.83
C ALA A 68 -0.19 8.95 15.15
N LYS A 69 -0.47 9.61 16.28
CA LYS A 69 -0.05 9.21 17.63
C LYS A 69 -1.07 8.34 18.36
N LEU A 70 -2.22 8.07 17.77
CA LEU A 70 -3.22 7.20 18.39
C LEU A 70 -2.64 5.80 18.66
N PRO A 71 -2.92 5.19 19.83
CA PRO A 71 -2.54 3.81 20.07
C PRO A 71 -3.14 2.89 19.00
N GLY A 72 -2.28 2.02 18.42
CA GLY A 72 -2.72 1.14 17.35
C GLY A 72 -2.98 1.83 16.00
N PHE A 73 -2.42 3.03 15.78
CA PHE A 73 -2.49 3.69 14.48
C PHE A 73 -2.00 2.75 13.37
N ASP A 74 -2.80 2.63 12.34
CA ASP A 74 -2.55 1.81 11.16
C ASP A 74 -2.99 2.58 9.92
N ALA A 75 -2.03 2.83 9.01
CA ALA A 75 -2.29 3.58 7.78
C ALA A 75 -3.33 2.91 6.87
N SER A 76 -3.37 1.57 6.85
CA SER A 76 -4.35 0.82 6.05
C SER A 76 -5.77 0.96 6.61
N LYS A 77 -5.92 0.95 7.93
CA LYS A 77 -7.21 1.20 8.59
C LYS A 77 -7.67 2.63 8.37
N LEU A 78 -6.74 3.60 8.42
CA LEU A 78 -7.04 4.99 8.12
C LEU A 78 -7.50 5.15 6.68
N ALA A 79 -6.84 4.47 5.73
CA ALA A 79 -7.27 4.48 4.34
C ALA A 79 -8.70 3.97 4.17
N LEU A 80 -9.09 2.92 4.91
CA LEU A 80 -10.48 2.43 4.90
C LEU A 80 -11.48 3.46 5.47
N LEU A 81 -11.09 4.23 6.46
CA LEU A 81 -11.93 5.31 7.01
C LEU A 81 -12.14 6.44 6.01
N LEU A 82 -11.14 6.75 5.18
CA LEU A 82 -11.25 7.78 4.15
C LEU A 82 -12.18 7.38 3.00
N PHE A 83 -12.45 6.08 2.81
CA PHE A 83 -13.47 5.61 1.87
C PHE A 83 -14.90 5.82 2.37
N LYS A 84 -15.08 5.97 3.67
CA LYS A 84 -16.40 6.20 4.27
C LYS A 84 -16.49 7.65 4.68
N PRO A 85 -17.50 8.42 4.19
CA PRO A 85 -17.73 9.75 4.72
C PRO A 85 -17.96 9.64 6.22
N HIS A 86 -17.13 10.28 7.01
CA HIS A 86 -17.39 10.40 8.43
C HIS A 86 -18.18 11.71 8.69
N PRO A 87 -18.90 11.81 9.82
CA PRO A 87 -19.74 12.96 10.09
C PRO A 87 -18.98 14.28 9.90
N ASN A 88 -19.60 15.24 9.25
CA ASN A 88 -19.06 16.58 8.97
C ASN A 88 -17.88 16.65 7.99
N MET A 89 -17.49 15.54 7.36
CA MET A 89 -16.48 15.55 6.31
C MET A 89 -17.12 15.42 4.92
N PRO A 90 -16.77 16.30 3.97
CA PRO A 90 -17.28 16.17 2.61
C PRO A 90 -16.80 14.87 1.96
N SER A 91 -17.63 14.31 1.10
CA SER A 91 -17.22 13.18 0.26
C SER A 91 -16.20 13.67 -0.76
N LEU A 92 -14.99 13.13 -0.72
CA LEU A 92 -13.93 13.43 -1.66
C LEU A 92 -13.80 12.29 -2.66
N SER A 93 -13.71 12.64 -3.95
CA SER A 93 -13.47 11.67 -5.03
C SER A 93 -11.98 11.33 -5.13
N LEU A 94 -11.44 10.67 -4.11
CA LEU A 94 -10.06 10.21 -4.07
C LEU A 94 -9.93 8.77 -4.58
N SER A 95 -8.92 8.50 -5.37
CA SER A 95 -8.54 7.15 -5.75
C SER A 95 -7.95 6.37 -4.57
N ARG A 96 -7.88 5.05 -4.69
CA ARG A 96 -7.24 4.20 -3.66
C ARG A 96 -5.77 4.57 -3.44
N ALA A 97 -5.05 4.92 -4.50
CA ALA A 97 -3.65 5.34 -4.42
C ALA A 97 -3.52 6.66 -3.65
N GLU A 98 -4.33 7.67 -3.98
CA GLU A 98 -4.31 8.95 -3.27
C GLU A 98 -4.68 8.81 -1.78
N ILE A 99 -5.62 7.93 -1.46
CA ILE A 99 -5.96 7.63 -0.07
C ILE A 99 -4.78 6.96 0.65
N ALA A 100 -4.11 6.02 0.00
CA ALA A 100 -2.93 5.37 0.55
C ALA A 100 -1.79 6.38 0.78
N ASP A 101 -1.59 7.30 -0.16
CA ASP A 101 -0.60 8.37 -0.06
C ASP A 101 -0.86 9.30 1.12
N ILE A 102 -2.12 9.74 1.31
CA ILE A 102 -2.54 10.56 2.46
C ILE A 102 -2.30 9.80 3.77
N ALA A 103 -2.70 8.53 3.85
CA ALA A 103 -2.49 7.72 5.03
C ALA A 103 -1.00 7.50 5.32
N GLY A 104 -0.19 7.30 4.28
CA GLY A 104 1.26 7.23 4.37
C GLY A 104 1.87 8.53 4.88
N TYR A 105 1.40 9.68 4.39
CA TYR A 105 1.83 10.99 4.90
C TYR A 105 1.50 11.15 6.38
N ILE A 106 0.26 10.85 6.81
CA ILE A 106 -0.12 10.95 8.22
C ILE A 106 0.79 10.09 9.09
N ALA A 107 1.16 8.88 8.64
CA ALA A 107 2.08 8.01 9.36
C ALA A 107 3.46 8.66 9.62
N THR A 108 3.89 9.60 8.80
CA THR A 108 5.16 10.33 8.98
C THR A 108 5.11 11.40 10.07
N LEU A 109 3.92 11.73 10.60
CA LEU A 109 3.72 12.82 11.58
C LEU A 109 3.79 12.35 13.04
N LYS A 110 4.22 11.11 13.29
CA LYS A 110 4.41 10.54 14.63
C LYS A 110 5.39 11.33 15.48
#